data_6db9a757863d0dd0e1dd05431562aa27
#
_entry.id   6db9a757863d0dd0e1dd05431562aa27
#
_cell.length_a   1.000
_cell.length_b   1.000
_cell.length_c   1.000
_cell.angle_alpha   90.00
_cell.angle_beta   90.00
_cell.angle_gamma   90.00
#
_symmetry.space_group_name_H-M   'P 1'
#
loop_
_entity.id
_entity.type
_entity.pdbx_description
1 polymer ?
#
loop_
_entity_poly.entity_id
_entity_poly.type
_entity_poly.pdbx_seq_one_letter_code
_entity_poly.pdbx_strand_id
1 'polypeptide(L)'
;MAKVLVVYHTQTGNTEKLALAVKEGIGSCGIDVILKKASEANLEDLLSSDGYCFGTPDYFSYMAGSLKDFFDRTCYPSEGKITNRPYVCFVSHGGGGKAVGSLETMAERFKLKKITEPLLVEGKPKKEDLQKARELGKKLAKAII
;
A
#
# COMPACT_ATOMS: atom_id res chain seq x y z
N MET A 1 7.20 -15.63 11.50
CA MET A 1 7.65 -15.20 10.17
C MET A 1 7.04 -13.85 9.86
N ALA A 2 7.89 -12.92 9.43
CA ALA A 2 7.40 -11.58 9.07
C ALA A 2 6.57 -11.64 7.79
N LYS A 3 5.54 -10.82 7.73
CA LYS A 3 4.58 -10.81 6.64
C LYS A 3 4.13 -9.39 6.34
N VAL A 4 3.98 -9.08 5.06
CA VAL A 4 3.49 -7.77 4.61
C VAL A 4 2.22 -7.95 3.80
N LEU A 5 1.25 -7.08 4.03
CA LEU A 5 0.03 -7.02 3.24
C LEU A 5 0.17 -5.87 2.23
N VAL A 6 0.03 -6.20 0.95
CA VAL A 6 -0.05 -5.21 -0.13
C VAL A 6 -1.50 -5.18 -0.60
N VAL A 7 -2.18 -4.07 -0.34
CA VAL A 7 -3.59 -3.87 -0.72
C VAL A 7 -3.66 -2.79 -1.78
N TYR A 8 -4.36 -3.07 -2.86
CA TYR A 8 -4.43 -2.13 -3.96
C TYR A 8 -5.78 -2.20 -4.69
N HIS A 9 -6.04 -1.14 -5.47
CA HIS A 9 -7.14 -1.13 -6.43
C HIS A 9 -6.56 -0.82 -7.80
N THR A 10 -7.09 -1.46 -8.83
CA THR A 10 -6.71 -1.15 -10.20
C THR A 10 -7.93 -1.23 -11.10
N GLN A 11 -7.96 -0.37 -12.11
CA GLN A 11 -8.99 -0.39 -13.12
C GLN A 11 -8.39 -0.68 -14.50
N THR A 12 -7.24 -0.07 -14.80
CA THR A 12 -6.59 -0.22 -16.12
C THR A 12 -5.31 -1.05 -16.06
N GLY A 13 -4.87 -1.45 -14.87
CA GLY A 13 -3.68 -2.27 -14.68
C GLY A 13 -2.42 -1.54 -14.26
N ASN A 14 -2.40 -0.21 -14.27
CA ASN A 14 -1.21 0.53 -13.90
C ASN A 14 -0.85 0.35 -12.43
N THR A 15 -1.84 0.50 -11.55
CA THR A 15 -1.62 0.31 -10.10
C THR A 15 -1.19 -1.12 -9.80
N GLU A 16 -1.75 -2.09 -10.50
CA GLU A 16 -1.39 -3.49 -10.29
C GLU A 16 0.07 -3.78 -10.65
N LYS A 17 0.57 -3.19 -11.72
CA LYS A 17 1.98 -3.36 -12.10
C LYS A 17 2.91 -2.86 -11.00
N LEU A 18 2.55 -1.74 -10.38
CA LEU A 18 3.33 -1.19 -9.26
C LEU A 18 3.23 -2.10 -8.04
N ALA A 19 2.04 -2.61 -7.74
CA ALA A 19 1.84 -3.51 -6.61
C ALA A 19 2.67 -4.80 -6.75
N LEU A 20 2.74 -5.35 -7.96
CA LEU A 20 3.55 -6.54 -8.22
C LEU A 20 5.05 -6.25 -8.03
N ALA A 21 5.51 -5.06 -8.44
CA ALA A 21 6.90 -4.67 -8.26
C ALA A 21 7.24 -4.48 -6.78
N VAL A 22 6.33 -3.88 -6.00
CA VAL A 22 6.51 -3.75 -4.55
C VAL A 22 6.64 -5.14 -3.93
N LYS A 23 5.77 -6.06 -4.32
CA LYS A 23 5.82 -7.45 -3.83
C LYS A 23 7.18 -8.08 -4.10
N GLU A 24 7.71 -7.90 -5.32
CA GLU A 24 9.03 -8.42 -5.66
C GLU A 24 10.11 -7.87 -4.72
N GLY A 25 10.09 -6.57 -4.46
CA GLY A 25 11.05 -5.93 -3.58
C GLY A 25 11.00 -6.47 -2.17
N ILE A 26 9.81 -6.64 -1.63
CA ILE A 26 9.62 -7.20 -0.29
C ILE A 26 10.10 -8.66 -0.26
N GLY A 27 9.70 -9.45 -1.24
CA GLY A 27 10.06 -10.86 -1.32
C GLY A 27 11.56 -11.08 -1.43
N SER A 28 12.27 -10.16 -2.09
CA SER A 28 13.73 -10.26 -2.22
C SER A 28 14.45 -10.14 -0.87
N CYS A 29 13.77 -9.64 0.15
CA CYS A 29 14.31 -9.54 1.51
C CYS A 29 13.88 -10.73 2.39
N GLY A 30 13.26 -11.75 1.82
CA GLY A 30 12.87 -12.95 2.55
C GLY A 30 11.61 -12.83 3.38
N ILE A 31 10.77 -11.84 3.09
CA ILE A 31 9.51 -11.61 3.83
C ILE A 31 8.34 -12.11 2.99
N ASP A 32 7.38 -12.79 3.64
CA ASP A 32 6.17 -13.24 2.99
C ASP A 32 5.27 -12.08 2.64
N VAL A 33 4.61 -12.15 1.49
CA VAL A 33 3.71 -11.09 1.02
C VAL A 33 2.33 -11.66 0.75
N ILE A 34 1.32 -10.98 1.30
CA ILE A 34 -0.07 -11.18 0.91
C ILE A 34 -0.39 -10.04 -0.04
N LEU A 35 -0.70 -10.35 -1.29
CA LEU A 35 -1.07 -9.36 -2.30
C LEU A 35 -2.56 -9.53 -2.62
N LYS A 36 -3.36 -8.53 -2.30
CA LYS A 36 -4.81 -8.61 -2.54
C LYS A 36 -5.38 -7.30 -3.05
N LYS A 37 -6.39 -7.42 -3.90
CA LYS A 37 -7.21 -6.26 -4.25
C LYS A 37 -7.98 -5.82 -3.01
N ALA A 38 -8.22 -4.53 -2.89
CA ALA A 38 -8.89 -3.98 -1.72
C ALA A 38 -10.26 -4.60 -1.47
N SER A 39 -10.99 -4.98 -2.53
CA SER A 39 -12.29 -5.64 -2.41
C SER A 39 -12.20 -7.04 -1.81
N GLU A 40 -11.02 -7.67 -1.87
CA GLU A 40 -10.81 -9.04 -1.40
C GLU A 40 -10.05 -9.09 -0.07
N ALA A 41 -9.37 -8.01 0.29
CA ALA A 41 -8.62 -7.96 1.55
C ALA A 41 -9.59 -7.84 2.73
N ASN A 42 -9.22 -8.43 3.86
CA ASN A 42 -10.09 -8.46 5.03
C ASN A 42 -9.34 -8.14 6.33
N LEU A 43 -10.07 -8.14 7.43
CA LEU A 43 -9.52 -7.82 8.75
C LEU A 43 -8.39 -8.79 9.14
N GLU A 44 -8.54 -10.07 8.86
CA GLU A 44 -7.52 -11.05 9.21
C GLU A 44 -6.20 -10.77 8.48
N ASP A 45 -6.28 -10.38 7.21
CA ASP A 45 -5.08 -9.99 6.45
C ASP A 45 -4.37 -8.82 7.13
N LEU A 46 -5.13 -7.84 7.60
CA LEU A 46 -4.59 -6.66 8.27
C LEU A 46 -3.94 -7.04 9.60
N LEU A 47 -4.65 -7.79 10.43
CA LEU A 47 -4.17 -8.15 11.76
C LEU A 47 -2.96 -9.06 11.74
N SER A 48 -2.89 -9.98 10.76
CA SER A 48 -1.81 -10.96 10.68
C SER A 48 -0.53 -10.45 10.05
N SER A 49 -0.54 -9.25 9.48
CA SER A 49 0.63 -8.69 8.81
C SER A 49 1.40 -7.73 9.71
N ASP A 50 2.71 -7.67 9.51
CA ASP A 50 3.61 -6.84 10.32
C ASP A 50 3.86 -5.47 9.70
N GLY A 51 3.48 -5.30 8.46
CA GLY A 51 3.61 -4.03 7.75
C GLY A 51 2.70 -4.01 6.53
N TYR A 52 2.53 -2.82 5.96
CA TYR A 52 1.51 -2.59 4.94
C TYR A 52 2.01 -1.75 3.79
N CYS A 53 1.53 -2.06 2.58
CA CYS A 53 1.65 -1.19 1.43
C CYS A 53 0.26 -0.95 0.86
N PHE A 54 -0.13 0.32 0.73
CA PHE A 54 -1.42 0.69 0.15
C PHE A 54 -1.19 1.32 -1.22
N GLY A 55 -1.85 0.80 -2.24
CA GLY A 55 -1.72 1.30 -3.60
C GLY A 55 -3.06 1.70 -4.18
N THR A 56 -3.14 2.89 -4.77
CA THR A 56 -4.38 3.39 -5.34
C THR A 56 -4.12 4.21 -6.59
N PRO A 57 -5.04 4.18 -7.57
CA PRO A 57 -5.07 5.26 -8.55
C PRO A 57 -5.63 6.53 -7.89
N ASP A 58 -5.39 7.65 -8.53
CA ASP A 58 -5.96 8.93 -8.09
C ASP A 58 -7.33 9.09 -8.77
N TYR A 59 -8.39 8.95 -7.99
CA TYR A 59 -9.75 9.18 -8.47
C TYR A 59 -10.29 10.44 -7.83
N PHE A 60 -10.31 11.52 -8.61
CA PHE A 60 -10.85 12.81 -8.15
C PHE A 60 -10.13 13.34 -6.91
N SER A 61 -8.80 13.25 -6.91
CA SER A 61 -7.93 13.70 -5.81
C SER A 61 -8.12 12.89 -4.53
N TYR A 62 -8.62 11.66 -4.65
CA TYR A 62 -8.89 10.77 -3.53
C TYR A 62 -8.54 9.34 -3.88
N MET A 63 -8.43 8.48 -2.87
CA MET A 63 -8.19 7.06 -3.09
C MET A 63 -9.41 6.39 -3.73
N ALA A 64 -9.18 5.23 -4.36
CA ALA A 64 -10.27 4.45 -4.93
C ALA A 64 -11.27 4.02 -3.86
N GLY A 65 -12.56 3.98 -4.23
CA GLY A 65 -13.64 3.63 -3.31
C GLY A 65 -13.46 2.27 -2.64
N SER A 66 -12.94 1.27 -3.36
CA SER A 66 -12.72 -0.05 -2.79
C SER A 66 -11.67 -0.04 -1.68
N LEU A 67 -10.65 0.81 -1.82
CA LEU A 67 -9.63 0.94 -0.78
C LEU A 67 -10.19 1.66 0.43
N LYS A 68 -10.98 2.71 0.22
CA LYS A 68 -11.66 3.40 1.33
C LYS A 68 -12.60 2.44 2.05
N ASP A 69 -13.32 1.60 1.30
CA ASP A 69 -14.18 0.59 1.89
C ASP A 69 -13.39 -0.39 2.75
N PHE A 70 -12.22 -0.81 2.29
CA PHE A 70 -11.35 -1.68 3.09
C PHE A 70 -10.98 -1.00 4.42
N PHE A 71 -10.59 0.27 4.38
CA PHE A 71 -10.29 1.01 5.60
C PHE A 71 -11.52 1.12 6.51
N ASP A 72 -12.68 1.42 5.93
CA ASP A 72 -13.92 1.53 6.72
C ASP A 72 -14.27 0.22 7.41
N ARG A 73 -14.12 -0.92 6.72
CA ARG A 73 -14.44 -2.24 7.28
C ARG A 73 -13.49 -2.67 8.38
N THR A 74 -12.26 -2.19 8.36
CA THR A 74 -11.21 -2.70 9.24
C THR A 74 -10.79 -1.75 10.35
N CYS A 75 -11.20 -0.48 10.30
CA CYS A 75 -10.72 0.53 11.24
C CYS A 75 -11.07 0.20 12.70
N TYR A 76 -12.36 0.13 13.02
CA TYR A 76 -12.74 -0.12 14.41
C TYR A 76 -12.30 -1.49 14.91
N PRO A 77 -12.47 -2.59 14.13
CA PRO A 77 -12.04 -3.90 14.62
C PRO A 77 -10.54 -4.02 14.86
N SER A 78 -9.71 -3.20 14.21
CA SER A 78 -8.26 -3.25 14.36
C SER A 78 -7.72 -2.25 15.37
N GLU A 79 -8.56 -1.38 15.90
CA GLU A 79 -8.13 -0.27 16.75
C GLU A 79 -7.31 -0.77 17.95
N GLY A 80 -6.12 -0.18 18.13
CA GLY A 80 -5.23 -0.55 19.22
C GLY A 80 -4.43 -1.83 19.00
N LYS A 81 -4.65 -2.53 17.89
CA LYS A 81 -4.00 -3.83 17.63
C LYS A 81 -2.84 -3.76 16.65
N ILE A 82 -2.75 -2.70 15.84
CA ILE A 82 -1.71 -2.56 14.81
C ILE A 82 -0.93 -1.25 14.95
N THR A 83 -0.99 -0.61 16.10
CA THR A 83 -0.32 0.67 16.37
C THR A 83 1.18 0.57 16.08
N ASN A 84 1.70 1.58 15.37
CA ASN A 84 3.11 1.70 14.99
C ASN A 84 3.64 0.68 14.00
N ARG A 85 2.79 -0.16 13.41
CA ARG A 85 3.25 -1.03 12.33
C ARG A 85 3.63 -0.17 11.13
N PRO A 86 4.72 -0.48 10.43
CA PRO A 86 5.20 0.36 9.33
C PRO A 86 4.34 0.25 8.10
N TYR A 87 4.26 1.35 7.36
CA TYR A 87 3.57 1.34 6.06
C TYR A 87 4.30 2.20 5.04
N VAL A 88 4.06 1.87 3.79
CA VAL A 88 4.42 2.67 2.62
C VAL A 88 3.20 2.73 1.72
N CYS A 89 3.17 3.68 0.80
CA CYS A 89 2.08 3.76 -0.17
C CYS A 89 2.56 4.28 -1.51
N PHE A 90 1.75 4.03 -2.54
CA PHE A 90 2.01 4.55 -3.87
C PHE A 90 0.70 4.95 -4.54
N VAL A 91 0.80 5.91 -5.46
CA VAL A 91 -0.36 6.42 -6.21
C VAL A 91 -0.01 6.45 -7.69
N SER A 92 -0.85 5.82 -8.52
CA SER A 92 -0.76 5.96 -9.97
C SER A 92 -1.78 7.02 -10.39
N HIS A 93 -1.38 7.94 -11.28
CA HIS A 93 -2.23 9.07 -11.62
C HIS A 93 -2.02 9.52 -13.06
N GLY A 94 -2.94 10.33 -13.54
CA GLY A 94 -2.86 10.92 -14.88
C GLY A 94 -2.38 12.38 -14.92
N GLY A 95 -1.94 12.90 -13.77
CA GLY A 95 -1.44 14.28 -13.72
C GLY A 95 -1.62 15.01 -12.40
N GLY A 96 -2.09 14.34 -11.34
CA GLY A 96 -2.33 15.02 -10.07
C GLY A 96 -1.62 14.39 -8.88
N GLY A 97 -1.91 13.13 -8.62
CA GLY A 97 -1.32 12.44 -7.47
C GLY A 97 -1.83 12.91 -6.12
N LYS A 98 -2.91 13.65 -6.08
CA LYS A 98 -3.43 14.24 -4.82
C LYS A 98 -4.10 13.22 -3.89
N ALA A 99 -4.32 11.99 -4.37
CA ALA A 99 -4.87 10.92 -3.54
C ALA A 99 -3.96 10.60 -2.33
N VAL A 100 -2.69 10.99 -2.38
CA VAL A 100 -1.74 10.79 -1.26
C VAL A 100 -2.31 11.29 0.06
N GLY A 101 -2.90 12.48 0.07
CA GLY A 101 -3.46 13.06 1.30
C GLY A 101 -4.50 12.16 1.93
N SER A 102 -5.37 11.55 1.14
CA SER A 102 -6.40 10.65 1.66
C SER A 102 -5.81 9.39 2.26
N LEU A 103 -4.74 8.83 1.65
CA LEU A 103 -4.05 7.66 2.17
C LEU A 103 -3.37 7.97 3.49
N GLU A 104 -2.65 9.08 3.55
CA GLU A 104 -1.92 9.45 4.76
C GLU A 104 -2.86 9.76 5.91
N THR A 105 -3.99 10.40 5.64
CA THR A 105 -5.00 10.65 6.66
C THR A 105 -5.50 9.34 7.26
N MET A 106 -5.78 8.34 6.41
CA MET A 106 -6.24 7.04 6.91
C MET A 106 -5.15 6.30 7.68
N ALA A 107 -3.92 6.33 7.19
CA ALA A 107 -2.82 5.67 7.90
C ALA A 107 -2.60 6.28 9.29
N GLU A 108 -2.74 7.59 9.41
CA GLU A 108 -2.67 8.28 10.71
C GLU A 108 -3.81 7.83 11.63
N ARG A 109 -5.02 7.67 11.08
CA ARG A 109 -6.17 7.21 11.86
C ARG A 109 -5.93 5.81 12.40
N PHE A 110 -5.23 4.95 11.65
CA PHE A 110 -4.86 3.60 12.09
C PHE A 110 -3.60 3.61 12.97
N LYS A 111 -3.00 4.78 13.17
CA LYS A 111 -1.77 4.95 13.97
C LYS A 111 -0.60 4.14 13.44
N LEU A 112 -0.47 4.06 12.12
CA LEU A 112 0.63 3.38 11.46
C LEU A 112 1.85 4.29 11.37
N LYS A 113 3.03 3.69 11.23
CA LYS A 113 4.29 4.44 11.14
C LYS A 113 4.69 4.62 9.68
N LYS A 114 4.74 5.85 9.20
CA LYS A 114 5.19 6.19 7.84
C LYS A 114 6.69 5.93 7.72
N ILE A 115 7.08 5.12 6.75
CA ILE A 115 8.50 4.75 6.57
C ILE A 115 9.22 5.68 5.60
N THR A 116 8.55 6.08 4.52
CA THR A 116 9.14 6.94 3.51
C THR A 116 8.05 7.71 2.77
N GLU A 117 8.46 8.66 1.94
CA GLU A 117 7.50 9.42 1.14
C GLU A 117 6.78 8.52 0.14
N PRO A 118 5.52 8.83 -0.19
CA PRO A 118 4.76 8.07 -1.17
C PRO A 118 5.44 8.07 -2.54
N LEU A 119 5.30 6.97 -3.26
CA LEU A 119 5.75 6.90 -4.65
C LEU A 119 4.59 7.36 -5.55
N LEU A 120 4.86 8.34 -6.40
CA LEU A 120 3.89 8.85 -7.36
C LEU A 120 4.34 8.45 -8.77
N VAL A 121 3.43 7.87 -9.55
CA VAL A 121 3.75 7.43 -10.91
C VAL A 121 2.69 7.95 -11.86
N GLU A 122 3.10 8.76 -12.83
CA GLU A 122 2.21 9.30 -13.84
C GLU A 122 2.15 8.37 -15.05
N GLY A 123 0.93 8.02 -15.47
CA GLY A 123 0.68 7.22 -16.65
C GLY A 123 1.13 5.77 -16.49
N LYS A 124 1.36 5.12 -17.63
CA LYS A 124 1.81 3.72 -17.64
C LYS A 124 3.19 3.61 -17.01
N PRO A 125 3.38 2.72 -16.02
CA PRO A 125 4.69 2.58 -15.38
C PRO A 125 5.80 2.21 -16.36
N LYS A 126 6.91 2.93 -16.26
CA LYS A 126 8.11 2.67 -17.03
C LYS A 126 9.06 1.80 -16.21
N LYS A 127 10.15 1.35 -16.81
CA LYS A 127 11.16 0.53 -16.12
C LYS A 127 11.64 1.16 -14.81
N GLU A 128 11.94 2.45 -14.85
CA GLU A 128 12.42 3.17 -13.67
C GLU A 128 11.36 3.29 -12.59
N ASP A 129 10.07 3.39 -12.97
CA ASP A 129 8.97 3.43 -12.01
C ASP A 129 8.84 2.08 -11.30
N LEU A 130 8.97 0.99 -12.04
CA LEU A 130 8.90 -0.35 -11.47
C LEU A 130 10.09 -0.59 -10.54
N GLN A 131 11.27 -0.07 -10.88
CA GLN A 131 12.44 -0.17 -10.00
C GLN A 131 12.23 0.61 -8.71
N LYS A 132 11.64 1.81 -8.81
CA LYS A 132 11.29 2.60 -7.62
C LYS A 132 10.29 1.88 -6.74
N ALA A 133 9.33 1.17 -7.34
CA ALA A 133 8.36 0.38 -6.61
C ALA A 133 9.03 -0.79 -5.87
N ARG A 134 9.97 -1.48 -6.52
CA ARG A 134 10.76 -2.52 -5.86
C ARG A 134 11.54 -1.96 -4.67
N GLU A 135 12.15 -0.79 -4.85
CA GLU A 135 12.89 -0.13 -3.76
C GLU A 135 11.97 0.29 -2.61
N LEU A 136 10.74 0.72 -2.94
CA LEU A 136 9.74 1.04 -1.94
C LEU A 136 9.44 -0.19 -1.08
N GLY A 137 9.27 -1.34 -1.72
CA GLY A 137 9.05 -2.60 -1.03
C GLY A 137 10.22 -2.99 -0.13
N LYS A 138 11.45 -2.80 -0.61
CA LYS A 138 12.65 -3.09 0.19
C LYS A 138 12.75 -2.19 1.41
N LYS A 139 12.40 -0.92 1.28
CA LYS A 139 12.40 0.01 2.43
C LYS A 139 11.43 -0.45 3.50
N LEU A 140 10.24 -0.89 3.09
CA LEU A 140 9.25 -1.41 4.03
C LEU A 140 9.79 -2.68 4.71
N ALA A 141 10.35 -3.59 3.94
CA ALA A 141 10.90 -4.84 4.48
C ALA A 141 11.98 -4.57 5.52
N LYS A 142 12.88 -3.63 5.25
CA LYS A 142 13.96 -3.27 6.19
C LYS A 142 13.45 -2.68 7.49
N ALA A 143 12.27 -2.08 7.48
CA ALA A 143 11.66 -1.52 8.69
C ALA A 143 11.08 -2.62 9.59
N ILE A 144 10.91 -3.82 9.06
CA ILE A 144 10.30 -4.95 9.78
C ILE A 144 11.36 -5.88 10.35
N ILE A 145 12.43 -6.11 9.61
CA ILE A 145 13.49 -7.05 10.00
C ILE A 145 14.64 -6.38 10.76
#